data_56a55a359a922ece7937f92e34c7b7f9
#
_entry.id   56a55a359a922ece7937f92e34c7b7f9
#
_cell.length_a   1.000
_cell.length_b   1.000
_cell.length_c   1.000
_cell.angle_alpha   90.00
_cell.angle_beta   90.00
_cell.angle_gamma   90.00
#
_symmetry.space_group_name_H-M   'P 1'
#
loop_
_entity.id
_entity.type
_entity.pdbx_description
1 polymer ?
#
loop_
_entity_poly.entity_id
_entity_poly.type
_entity_poly.pdbx_seq_one_letter_code
_entity_poly.pdbx_strand_id
1 'polypeptide(L)'
;NPDVRWKTVVFHHSIYSTASHASDGDIIDRRNELPQIFDELDIDVVLMGHDHVYTRTYMMDGFTPDRSQGVQSSVTNPTGILYLTANSASGSKYYGITAPEAEYAAVQNQSKRRTVTNVEVTNTSYTMTTYFADDMSVLDTFTIYKTLNTADMESLISQAQGLNQADYTEESWNKLQAALKAAVELKYNANATQSDIDAATTALQEAIDGLVKVGVNTN
;
A
#
# COMPACT_ATOMS: atom_id res chain seq x y z
N ASN A 1 7.52 4.79 -12.75
CA ASN A 1 7.56 6.04 -12.02
C ASN A 1 7.80 5.75 -10.54
N PRO A 2 8.97 6.09 -9.97
CA PRO A 2 9.30 5.80 -8.58
C PRO A 2 8.40 6.52 -7.57
N ASP A 3 7.73 7.60 -7.98
CA ASP A 3 6.85 8.39 -7.11
C ASP A 3 5.43 7.83 -7.00
N VAL A 4 5.10 6.78 -7.74
CA VAL A 4 3.78 6.14 -7.67
C VAL A 4 3.70 5.27 -6.42
N ARG A 5 2.83 5.66 -5.49
CA ARG A 5 2.63 4.98 -4.20
C ARG A 5 1.73 3.75 -4.32
N TRP A 6 0.72 3.82 -5.17
CA TRP A 6 -0.27 2.77 -5.38
C TRP A 6 -0.39 2.40 -6.84
N LYS A 7 -0.34 1.10 -7.13
CA LYS A 7 -0.51 0.54 -8.46
C LYS A 7 -1.71 -0.38 -8.47
N THR A 8 -2.74 -0.03 -9.23
CA THR A 8 -3.97 -0.81 -9.35
C THR A 8 -4.16 -1.27 -10.77
N VAL A 9 -4.44 -2.55 -10.95
CA VAL A 9 -4.85 -3.14 -12.23
C VAL A 9 -6.35 -3.39 -12.19
N VAL A 10 -7.04 -3.06 -13.30
CA VAL A 10 -8.47 -3.33 -13.46
C VAL A 10 -8.68 -4.05 -14.78
N PHE A 11 -9.28 -5.24 -14.72
CA PHE A 11 -9.68 -5.99 -15.91
C PHE A 11 -10.87 -6.90 -15.63
N HIS A 12 -11.49 -7.44 -16.68
CA HIS A 12 -12.77 -8.12 -16.54
C HIS A 12 -12.67 -9.51 -15.92
N HIS A 13 -11.70 -10.32 -16.35
CA HIS A 13 -11.62 -11.74 -15.99
C HIS A 13 -11.24 -11.95 -14.53
N SER A 14 -12.01 -12.78 -13.81
CA SER A 14 -11.82 -13.07 -12.40
C SER A 14 -10.82 -14.22 -12.18
N ILE A 15 -9.53 -13.93 -12.21
CA ILE A 15 -8.50 -14.96 -12.01
C ILE A 15 -8.53 -15.58 -10.60
N TYR A 16 -9.08 -14.86 -9.62
CA TYR A 16 -9.37 -15.38 -8.28
C TYR A 16 -10.83 -15.13 -7.94
N SER A 17 -11.66 -16.14 -8.12
CA SER A 17 -13.08 -16.16 -7.82
C SER A 17 -13.47 -17.47 -7.13
N THR A 18 -14.62 -17.50 -6.46
CA THR A 18 -15.18 -18.71 -5.84
C THR A 18 -16.39 -19.25 -6.56
N ALA A 19 -16.76 -18.71 -7.73
CA ALA A 19 -17.84 -19.21 -8.56
C ALA A 19 -17.33 -20.01 -9.76
N SER A 20 -18.25 -20.43 -10.64
CA SER A 20 -18.00 -21.44 -11.66
C SER A 20 -16.95 -21.10 -12.69
N HIS A 21 -16.84 -19.81 -13.07
CA HIS A 21 -15.87 -19.38 -14.07
C HIS A 21 -14.40 -19.44 -13.57
N ALA A 22 -14.18 -19.59 -12.26
CA ALA A 22 -12.83 -19.78 -11.71
C ALA A 22 -12.11 -21.02 -12.28
N SER A 23 -12.84 -21.98 -12.84
CA SER A 23 -12.33 -23.20 -13.47
C SER A 23 -12.32 -23.18 -15.00
N ASP A 24 -12.72 -22.08 -15.64
CA ASP A 24 -12.65 -21.95 -17.10
C ASP A 24 -11.20 -21.94 -17.59
N GLY A 25 -10.91 -22.58 -18.71
CA GLY A 25 -9.54 -22.77 -19.20
C GLY A 25 -8.80 -21.45 -19.39
N ASP A 26 -9.45 -20.45 -19.96
CA ASP A 26 -8.85 -19.12 -20.18
C ASP A 26 -8.62 -18.35 -18.86
N ILE A 27 -9.39 -18.62 -17.82
CA ILE A 27 -9.17 -18.05 -16.47
C ILE A 27 -7.99 -18.74 -15.80
N ILE A 28 -7.87 -20.07 -15.94
CA ILE A 28 -6.74 -20.82 -15.41
C ILE A 28 -5.43 -20.38 -16.06
N ASP A 29 -5.43 -20.20 -17.38
CA ASP A 29 -4.24 -19.73 -18.11
C ASP A 29 -3.78 -18.37 -17.59
N ARG A 30 -4.72 -17.40 -17.46
CA ARG A 30 -4.40 -16.07 -16.91
C ARG A 30 -3.96 -16.11 -15.46
N ARG A 31 -4.53 -16.99 -14.64
CA ARG A 31 -4.11 -17.17 -13.25
C ARG A 31 -2.69 -17.70 -13.16
N ASN A 32 -2.27 -18.54 -14.10
CA ASN A 32 -0.91 -19.08 -14.12
C ASN A 32 0.14 -18.06 -14.60
N GLU A 33 -0.25 -17.05 -15.37
CA GLU A 33 0.67 -16.10 -15.98
C GLU A 33 0.70 -14.75 -15.26
N LEU A 34 -0.48 -14.14 -15.00
CA LEU A 34 -0.57 -12.77 -14.59
C LEU A 34 -0.03 -12.44 -13.19
N PRO A 35 -0.21 -13.29 -12.16
CA PRO A 35 0.26 -12.96 -10.82
C PRO A 35 1.76 -12.70 -10.75
N GLN A 36 2.57 -13.48 -11.46
CA GLN A 36 4.01 -13.26 -11.51
C GLN A 36 4.37 -11.94 -12.19
N ILE A 37 3.69 -11.59 -13.27
CA ILE A 37 3.89 -10.30 -13.96
C ILE A 37 3.49 -9.14 -13.05
N PHE A 38 2.41 -9.30 -12.30
CA PHE A 38 1.95 -8.27 -11.38
C PHE A 38 2.90 -8.08 -10.19
N ASP A 39 3.51 -9.16 -9.68
CA ASP A 39 4.55 -9.11 -8.66
C ASP A 39 5.80 -8.35 -9.18
N GLU A 40 6.28 -8.68 -10.38
CA GLU A 40 7.42 -7.99 -11.01
C GLU A 40 7.18 -6.49 -11.22
N LEU A 41 5.91 -6.08 -11.35
CA LEU A 41 5.49 -4.69 -11.52
C LEU A 41 5.13 -4.00 -10.20
N ASP A 42 5.25 -4.65 -9.06
CA ASP A 42 4.81 -4.19 -7.74
C ASP A 42 3.36 -3.70 -7.75
N ILE A 43 2.44 -4.48 -8.28
CA ILE A 43 1.00 -4.17 -8.24
C ILE A 43 0.48 -4.41 -6.82
N ASP A 44 -0.28 -3.46 -6.29
CA ASP A 44 -0.86 -3.56 -4.95
C ASP A 44 -2.23 -4.24 -4.93
N VAL A 45 -3.07 -3.86 -5.90
CA VAL A 45 -4.48 -4.28 -5.94
C VAL A 45 -4.91 -4.60 -7.37
N VAL A 46 -5.65 -5.70 -7.50
CA VAL A 46 -6.28 -6.10 -8.76
C VAL A 46 -7.79 -6.17 -8.58
N LEU A 47 -8.52 -5.37 -9.37
CA LEU A 47 -9.98 -5.33 -9.35
C LEU A 47 -10.53 -6.05 -10.58
N MET A 48 -11.44 -6.99 -10.34
CA MET A 48 -11.97 -7.91 -11.35
C MET A 48 -13.50 -7.99 -11.28
N GLY A 49 -14.09 -8.47 -12.36
CA GLY A 49 -15.53 -8.74 -12.49
C GLY A 49 -15.81 -10.16 -12.94
N HIS A 50 -16.60 -10.31 -14.01
CA HIS A 50 -16.94 -11.56 -14.72
C HIS A 50 -17.76 -12.57 -13.91
N ASP A 51 -17.21 -13.11 -12.85
CA ASP A 51 -17.90 -14.01 -11.94
C ASP A 51 -18.74 -13.18 -10.95
N HIS A 52 -20.05 -13.28 -11.07
CA HIS A 52 -21.00 -12.47 -10.30
C HIS A 52 -21.11 -13.01 -8.86
N VAL A 53 -20.00 -13.01 -8.15
CA VAL A 53 -19.81 -13.38 -6.75
C VAL A 53 -18.83 -12.39 -6.12
N TYR A 54 -18.98 -12.07 -4.87
CA TYR A 54 -17.95 -11.30 -4.16
C TYR A 54 -16.88 -12.26 -3.64
N THR A 55 -15.64 -12.02 -4.03
CA THR A 55 -14.47 -12.74 -3.49
C THR A 55 -13.33 -11.75 -3.27
N ARG A 56 -12.90 -11.58 -2.02
CA ARG A 56 -11.65 -10.90 -1.67
C ARG A 56 -10.64 -11.94 -1.23
N THR A 57 -9.44 -11.89 -1.79
CA THR A 57 -8.37 -12.81 -1.38
C THR A 57 -7.72 -12.38 -0.06
N TYR A 58 -6.93 -13.25 0.53
CA TYR A 58 -5.80 -12.83 1.36
C TYR A 58 -4.80 -12.04 0.51
N MET A 59 -3.80 -11.41 1.13
CA MET A 59 -2.65 -10.92 0.36
C MET A 59 -1.97 -12.13 -0.30
N MET A 60 -1.67 -12.01 -1.60
CA MET A 60 -1.12 -13.09 -2.41
C MET A 60 0.33 -12.80 -2.74
N ASP A 61 1.27 -13.60 -2.23
CA ASP A 61 2.67 -13.60 -2.65
C ASP A 61 2.81 -14.59 -3.80
N GLY A 62 2.84 -14.09 -5.02
CA GLY A 62 2.67 -14.88 -6.23
C GLY A 62 1.35 -15.66 -6.19
N PHE A 63 1.46 -16.98 -6.05
CA PHE A 63 0.30 -17.89 -5.98
C PHE A 63 -0.10 -18.26 -4.54
N THR A 64 0.66 -17.81 -3.55
CA THR A 64 0.50 -18.26 -2.16
C THR A 64 -0.27 -17.23 -1.33
N PRO A 65 -1.41 -17.58 -0.75
CA PRO A 65 -2.14 -16.67 0.15
C PRO A 65 -1.45 -16.57 1.52
N ASP A 66 -1.25 -15.36 2.02
CA ASP A 66 -0.81 -15.14 3.40
C ASP A 66 -1.98 -15.34 4.36
N ARG A 67 -2.06 -16.52 4.94
CA ARG A 67 -3.08 -16.90 5.93
C ARG A 67 -2.58 -16.84 7.37
N SER A 68 -1.36 -16.37 7.59
CA SER A 68 -0.66 -16.44 8.88
C SER A 68 -1.42 -15.73 10.01
N GLN A 69 -2.16 -14.68 9.69
CA GLN A 69 -2.93 -13.87 10.65
C GLN A 69 -4.46 -14.13 10.56
N GLY A 70 -4.90 -15.10 9.76
CA GLY A 70 -6.32 -15.31 9.47
C GLY A 70 -6.94 -14.17 8.66
N VAL A 71 -8.27 -14.06 8.70
CA VAL A 71 -8.99 -13.00 7.98
C VAL A 71 -8.83 -11.68 8.71
N GLN A 72 -8.23 -10.71 8.04
CA GLN A 72 -7.99 -9.35 8.55
C GLN A 72 -8.93 -8.35 7.89
N SER A 73 -9.18 -7.22 8.57
CA SER A 73 -9.81 -6.02 8.00
C SER A 73 -8.77 -4.98 7.54
N SER A 74 -7.50 -5.15 7.91
CA SER A 74 -6.40 -4.30 7.44
C SER A 74 -5.06 -5.01 7.55
N VAL A 75 -4.10 -4.54 6.75
CA VAL A 75 -2.69 -4.97 6.79
C VAL A 75 -1.79 -3.75 6.65
N THR A 76 -0.56 -3.84 7.17
CA THR A 76 0.43 -2.75 7.08
C THR A 76 1.70 -3.27 6.42
N ASN A 77 2.15 -2.56 5.37
CA ASN A 77 3.32 -2.92 4.56
C ASN A 77 3.32 -4.41 4.16
N PRO A 78 2.20 -4.94 3.60
CA PRO A 78 2.16 -6.34 3.22
C PRO A 78 3.12 -6.59 2.06
N THR A 79 3.59 -7.82 1.98
CA THR A 79 4.10 -8.38 0.73
C THR A 79 2.92 -8.93 -0.08
N GLY A 80 3.05 -8.91 -1.41
CA GLY A 80 2.05 -9.48 -2.32
C GLY A 80 0.88 -8.56 -2.66
N ILE A 81 -0.07 -9.11 -3.37
CA ILE A 81 -1.13 -8.41 -4.09
C ILE A 81 -2.50 -8.79 -3.53
N LEU A 82 -3.40 -7.83 -3.43
CA LEU A 82 -4.80 -8.08 -3.11
C LEU A 82 -5.62 -8.21 -4.39
N TYR A 83 -6.41 -9.28 -4.50
CA TYR A 83 -7.34 -9.48 -5.59
C TYR A 83 -8.79 -9.38 -5.10
N LEU A 84 -9.61 -8.62 -5.83
CA LEU A 84 -11.03 -8.47 -5.56
C LEU A 84 -11.84 -8.80 -6.81
N THR A 85 -12.65 -9.86 -6.74
CA THR A 85 -13.72 -10.12 -7.70
C THR A 85 -15.00 -9.48 -7.20
N ALA A 86 -15.49 -8.47 -7.91
CA ALA A 86 -16.69 -7.75 -7.57
C ALA A 86 -17.94 -8.50 -8.05
N ASN A 87 -18.96 -8.52 -7.21
CA ASN A 87 -20.27 -9.07 -7.55
C ASN A 87 -21.02 -8.19 -8.58
N SER A 88 -22.18 -8.63 -9.03
CA SER A 88 -23.02 -7.88 -9.96
C SER A 88 -23.56 -6.58 -9.35
N ALA A 89 -23.20 -5.45 -9.95
CA ALA A 89 -23.75 -4.14 -9.57
C ALA A 89 -25.15 -3.90 -10.15
N SER A 90 -25.46 -4.47 -11.30
CA SER A 90 -26.79 -4.37 -11.94
C SER A 90 -27.83 -5.33 -11.35
N GLY A 91 -27.37 -6.46 -10.76
CA GLY A 91 -28.25 -7.54 -10.32
C GLY A 91 -28.83 -8.38 -11.46
N SER A 92 -28.29 -8.24 -12.69
CA SER A 92 -28.80 -8.95 -13.86
C SER A 92 -28.59 -10.47 -13.77
N LYS A 93 -27.55 -10.91 -13.07
CA LYS A 93 -27.19 -12.33 -12.91
C LYS A 93 -26.36 -12.52 -11.64
N TYR A 94 -26.49 -13.70 -11.03
CA TYR A 94 -25.67 -14.12 -9.89
C TYR A 94 -25.23 -15.56 -10.08
N TYR A 95 -23.97 -15.85 -9.79
CA TYR A 95 -23.43 -17.21 -9.81
C TYR A 95 -23.33 -17.74 -8.38
N GLY A 96 -23.52 -19.04 -8.19
CA GLY A 96 -23.34 -19.67 -6.90
C GLY A 96 -21.87 -19.89 -6.58
N ILE A 97 -21.54 -19.91 -5.32
CA ILE A 97 -20.21 -20.33 -4.85
C ILE A 97 -20.04 -21.81 -5.13
N THR A 98 -19.04 -22.18 -5.92
CA THR A 98 -18.70 -23.55 -6.30
C THR A 98 -17.38 -24.04 -5.68
N ALA A 99 -16.56 -23.10 -5.19
CA ALA A 99 -15.29 -23.37 -4.53
C ALA A 99 -15.24 -22.73 -3.13
N PRO A 100 -16.08 -23.15 -2.17
CA PRO A 100 -16.16 -22.54 -0.83
C PRO A 100 -14.85 -22.71 -0.04
N GLU A 101 -14.05 -23.75 -0.35
CA GLU A 101 -12.78 -24.07 0.32
C GLU A 101 -11.57 -23.51 -0.44
N ALA A 102 -11.76 -22.54 -1.33
CA ALA A 102 -10.65 -21.92 -2.05
C ALA A 102 -9.68 -21.23 -1.08
N GLU A 103 -8.47 -21.72 -0.98
CA GLU A 103 -7.47 -21.30 0.02
C GLU A 103 -7.11 -19.81 -0.10
N TYR A 104 -7.20 -19.24 -1.29
CA TYR A 104 -6.95 -17.83 -1.52
C TYR A 104 -8.08 -16.90 -1.03
N ALA A 105 -9.29 -17.42 -0.82
CA ALA A 105 -10.45 -16.60 -0.47
C ALA A 105 -10.47 -16.27 1.03
N ALA A 106 -10.25 -14.99 1.36
CA ALA A 106 -10.41 -14.50 2.73
C ALA A 106 -11.88 -14.19 3.04
N VAL A 107 -12.58 -13.56 2.10
CA VAL A 107 -14.01 -13.25 2.21
C VAL A 107 -14.71 -13.63 0.92
N GLN A 108 -15.86 -14.27 1.03
CA GLN A 108 -16.71 -14.61 -0.09
C GLN A 108 -18.18 -14.39 0.27
N ASN A 109 -18.98 -13.90 -0.67
CA ASN A 109 -20.40 -13.68 -0.46
C ASN A 109 -21.20 -13.84 -1.75
N GLN A 110 -22.32 -14.55 -1.64
CA GLN A 110 -23.35 -14.61 -2.69
C GLN A 110 -24.73 -14.60 -2.05
N SER A 111 -25.18 -13.43 -1.69
CA SER A 111 -26.51 -13.20 -1.11
C SER A 111 -27.58 -12.84 -2.15
N LYS A 112 -27.24 -12.86 -3.45
CA LYS A 112 -28.09 -12.41 -4.56
C LYS A 112 -28.56 -10.96 -4.39
N ARG A 113 -27.72 -10.14 -3.77
CA ARG A 113 -27.89 -8.69 -3.63
C ARG A 113 -26.84 -7.98 -4.49
N ARG A 114 -27.22 -6.86 -5.05
CA ARG A 114 -26.27 -5.98 -5.78
C ARG A 114 -25.25 -5.40 -4.83
N THR A 115 -24.01 -5.28 -5.28
CA THR A 115 -22.96 -4.66 -4.48
C THR A 115 -22.23 -3.57 -5.28
N VAL A 116 -21.69 -2.59 -4.56
CA VAL A 116 -20.81 -1.56 -5.09
C VAL A 116 -19.63 -1.41 -4.14
N THR A 117 -18.43 -1.31 -4.71
CA THR A 117 -17.20 -1.10 -3.92
C THR A 117 -16.73 0.33 -4.10
N ASN A 118 -16.60 1.07 -3.01
CA ASN A 118 -15.93 2.36 -2.95
C ASN A 118 -14.44 2.14 -2.67
N VAL A 119 -13.58 2.88 -3.35
CA VAL A 119 -12.14 2.86 -3.14
C VAL A 119 -11.68 4.25 -2.74
N GLU A 120 -11.06 4.35 -1.56
CA GLU A 120 -10.46 5.57 -1.04
C GLU A 120 -8.95 5.40 -0.95
N VAL A 121 -8.21 6.30 -1.59
CA VAL A 121 -6.75 6.22 -1.67
C VAL A 121 -6.14 7.50 -1.10
N THR A 122 -5.20 7.32 -0.16
CA THR A 122 -4.34 8.38 0.37
C THR A 122 -2.87 8.03 0.13
N ASN A 123 -1.95 8.86 0.56
CA ASN A 123 -0.51 8.51 0.47
C ASN A 123 -0.14 7.29 1.32
N THR A 124 -0.91 6.99 2.37
CA THR A 124 -0.57 5.93 3.33
C THR A 124 -1.62 4.84 3.45
N SER A 125 -2.75 4.94 2.76
CA SER A 125 -3.81 3.94 2.82
C SER A 125 -4.52 3.75 1.48
N TYR A 126 -4.95 2.52 1.26
CA TYR A 126 -5.85 2.10 0.18
C TYR A 126 -6.99 1.31 0.82
N THR A 127 -8.16 1.93 0.93
CA THR A 127 -9.33 1.34 1.57
C THR A 127 -10.38 0.98 0.54
N MET A 128 -10.85 -0.25 0.58
CA MET A 128 -11.99 -0.74 -0.20
C MET A 128 -13.13 -1.05 0.75
N THR A 129 -14.28 -0.43 0.53
CA THR A 129 -15.51 -0.75 1.26
C THR A 129 -16.58 -1.17 0.28
N THR A 130 -17.06 -2.39 0.43
CA THR A 130 -18.13 -2.95 -0.41
C THR A 130 -19.44 -2.88 0.34
N TYR A 131 -20.43 -2.29 -0.30
CA TYR A 131 -21.77 -2.09 0.21
C TYR A 131 -22.79 -2.93 -0.57
N PHE A 132 -23.84 -3.33 0.10
CA PHE A 132 -25.06 -3.73 -0.57
C PHE A 132 -25.78 -2.49 -1.12
N ALA A 133 -26.06 -2.46 -2.43
CA ALA A 133 -26.57 -1.27 -3.10
C ALA A 133 -28.04 -0.93 -2.78
N ASP A 134 -28.76 -1.83 -2.14
CA ASP A 134 -30.16 -1.65 -1.78
C ASP A 134 -30.37 -0.91 -0.47
N ASP A 135 -29.48 -1.06 0.52
CA ASP A 135 -29.59 -0.43 1.84
C ASP A 135 -28.30 0.22 2.33
N MET A 136 -27.24 0.18 1.52
CA MET A 136 -25.90 0.69 1.85
C MET A 136 -25.28 0.05 3.09
N SER A 137 -25.77 -1.11 3.53
CA SER A 137 -25.09 -1.87 4.57
C SER A 137 -23.75 -2.41 4.06
N VAL A 138 -22.75 -2.44 4.93
CA VAL A 138 -21.40 -2.90 4.58
C VAL A 138 -21.38 -4.42 4.48
N LEU A 139 -20.87 -4.93 3.36
CA LEU A 139 -20.54 -6.34 3.19
C LEU A 139 -19.13 -6.66 3.69
N ASP A 140 -18.15 -5.87 3.28
CA ASP A 140 -16.74 -6.05 3.64
C ASP A 140 -15.99 -4.72 3.57
N THR A 141 -15.00 -4.56 4.42
CA THR A 141 -14.06 -3.44 4.38
C THR A 141 -12.64 -3.98 4.57
N PHE A 142 -11.73 -3.52 3.71
CA PHE A 142 -10.32 -3.86 3.83
C PHE A 142 -9.43 -2.67 3.52
N THR A 143 -8.42 -2.46 4.37
CA THR A 143 -7.45 -1.37 4.20
C THR A 143 -6.03 -1.91 4.13
N ILE A 144 -5.31 -1.50 3.10
CA ILE A 144 -3.86 -1.66 3.03
C ILE A 144 -3.22 -0.35 3.50
N TYR A 145 -2.33 -0.42 4.48
CA TYR A 145 -1.51 0.70 4.91
C TYR A 145 -0.08 0.53 4.39
N LYS A 146 0.48 1.63 3.87
CA LYS A 146 1.92 1.76 3.57
C LYS A 146 2.48 2.87 4.43
N THR A 147 3.25 2.53 5.46
CA THR A 147 3.94 3.52 6.29
C THR A 147 5.18 4.06 5.57
N LEU A 148 5.56 5.28 5.87
CA LEU A 148 6.84 5.82 5.43
C LEU A 148 7.94 5.32 6.38
N ASN A 149 9.10 4.96 5.82
CA ASN A 149 10.27 4.68 6.63
C ASN A 149 10.95 6.01 6.98
N THR A 150 10.80 6.45 8.21
CA THR A 150 11.36 7.70 8.74
C THR A 150 12.50 7.48 9.72
N ALA A 151 12.89 6.25 10.00
CA ALA A 151 13.81 5.91 11.08
C ALA A 151 15.20 6.60 10.95
N ASP A 152 15.78 6.57 9.76
CA ASP A 152 17.09 7.19 9.52
C ASP A 152 16.99 8.72 9.61
N MET A 153 15.96 9.33 9.05
CA MET A 153 15.69 10.76 9.15
C MET A 153 15.53 11.19 10.61
N GLU A 154 14.77 10.45 11.42
CA GLU A 154 14.55 10.75 12.84
C GLU A 154 15.84 10.61 13.67
N SER A 155 16.68 9.64 13.33
CA SER A 155 18.01 9.48 13.94
C SER A 155 18.89 10.69 13.65
N LEU A 156 18.94 11.17 12.41
CA LEU A 156 19.71 12.34 12.01
C LEU A 156 19.16 13.63 12.61
N ILE A 157 17.84 13.79 12.70
CA ILE A 157 17.21 14.92 13.40
C ILE A 157 17.68 14.96 14.86
N SER A 158 17.67 13.82 15.55
CA SER A 158 18.13 13.72 16.94
C SER A 158 19.60 14.04 17.09
N GLN A 159 20.45 13.56 16.15
CA GLN A 159 21.88 13.87 16.12
C GLN A 159 22.11 15.38 15.90
N ALA A 160 21.46 15.99 14.92
CA ALA A 160 21.59 17.41 14.61
C ALA A 160 21.14 18.31 15.77
N GLN A 161 20.06 17.94 16.46
CA GLN A 161 19.55 18.66 17.64
C GLN A 161 20.50 18.59 18.85
N GLY A 162 21.33 17.55 18.93
CA GLY A 162 22.35 17.38 19.99
C GLY A 162 23.65 18.19 19.76
N LEU A 163 23.82 18.83 18.61
CA LEU A 163 25.01 19.60 18.28
C LEU A 163 24.95 21.02 18.89
N ASN A 164 26.13 21.58 19.20
CA ASN A 164 26.22 22.92 19.75
C ASN A 164 26.74 23.90 18.69
N GLN A 165 25.99 24.97 18.42
CA GLN A 165 26.35 26.01 17.45
C GLN A 165 27.73 26.61 17.69
N ALA A 166 28.14 26.77 18.96
CA ALA A 166 29.43 27.38 19.30
C ALA A 166 30.65 26.60 18.78
N ASP A 167 30.50 25.35 18.44
CA ASP A 167 31.57 24.47 17.97
C ASP A 167 31.80 24.57 16.45
N TYR A 168 30.92 25.27 15.70
CA TYR A 168 30.94 25.27 14.23
C TYR A 168 30.90 26.69 13.66
N THR A 169 31.33 26.81 12.40
CA THR A 169 31.25 28.09 11.68
C THR A 169 29.80 28.44 11.39
N GLU A 170 29.48 29.71 11.42
CA GLU A 170 28.10 30.21 11.17
C GLU A 170 27.55 29.71 9.82
N GLU A 171 28.37 29.71 8.77
CA GLU A 171 27.97 29.28 7.45
C GLU A 171 27.53 27.80 7.43
N SER A 172 28.38 26.91 8.00
CA SER A 172 28.05 25.47 8.03
C SER A 172 26.87 25.17 8.96
N TRP A 173 26.78 25.89 10.07
CA TRP A 173 25.66 25.80 11.00
C TRP A 173 24.31 26.20 10.36
N ASN A 174 24.29 27.31 9.62
CA ASN A 174 23.07 27.77 8.94
C ASN A 174 22.59 26.76 7.89
N LYS A 175 23.50 26.08 7.17
CA LYS A 175 23.16 25.00 6.24
C LYS A 175 22.51 23.83 6.99
N LEU A 176 23.09 23.41 8.12
CA LEU A 176 22.51 22.37 8.98
C LEU A 176 21.11 22.76 9.47
N GLN A 177 20.94 24.00 9.96
CA GLN A 177 19.63 24.44 10.47
C GLN A 177 18.55 24.46 9.37
N ALA A 178 18.92 24.82 8.15
CA ALA A 178 17.98 24.78 7.02
C ALA A 178 17.54 23.34 6.69
N ALA A 179 18.47 22.39 6.61
CA ALA A 179 18.18 20.99 6.37
C ALA A 179 17.38 20.34 7.52
N LEU A 180 17.75 20.64 8.77
CA LEU A 180 17.04 20.17 9.96
C LEU A 180 15.60 20.66 9.99
N LYS A 181 15.37 21.93 9.69
CA LYS A 181 14.03 22.51 9.62
C LYS A 181 13.18 21.80 8.58
N ALA A 182 13.70 21.59 7.37
CA ALA A 182 12.99 20.90 6.29
C ALA A 182 12.63 19.44 6.68
N ALA A 183 13.56 18.71 7.29
CA ALA A 183 13.31 17.34 7.74
C ALA A 183 12.24 17.28 8.85
N VAL A 184 12.27 18.21 9.81
CA VAL A 184 11.26 18.30 10.87
C VAL A 184 9.88 18.65 10.32
N GLU A 185 9.77 19.59 9.38
CA GLU A 185 8.51 19.95 8.75
C GLU A 185 7.94 18.78 7.95
N LEU A 186 8.78 18.04 7.26
CA LEU A 186 8.38 16.87 6.47
C LEU A 186 7.83 15.73 7.32
N LYS A 187 8.37 15.52 8.52
CA LYS A 187 7.86 14.53 9.48
C LYS A 187 6.37 14.67 9.77
N TYR A 188 5.84 15.90 9.73
CA TYR A 188 4.44 16.19 10.03
C TYR A 188 3.61 16.44 8.76
N ASN A 189 4.18 16.28 7.58
CA ASN A 189 3.47 16.46 6.32
C ASN A 189 2.71 15.18 5.93
N ALA A 190 1.39 15.19 6.06
CA ALA A 190 0.53 14.07 5.68
C ALA A 190 0.60 13.69 4.19
N ASN A 191 1.13 14.59 3.34
CA ASN A 191 1.29 14.36 1.91
C ASN A 191 2.74 13.97 1.54
N ALA A 192 3.63 13.77 2.51
CA ALA A 192 4.99 13.33 2.25
C ALA A 192 5.03 11.98 1.52
N THR A 193 5.96 11.85 0.58
CA THR A 193 6.28 10.59 -0.08
C THR A 193 7.54 9.96 0.52
N GLN A 194 7.83 8.69 0.23
CA GLN A 194 9.11 8.09 0.65
C GLN A 194 10.29 8.80 -0.01
N SER A 195 10.15 9.20 -1.27
CA SER A 195 11.17 9.99 -1.99
C SER A 195 11.49 11.31 -1.29
N ASP A 196 10.47 12.00 -0.76
CA ASP A 196 10.68 13.22 0.02
C ASP A 196 11.48 12.94 1.31
N ILE A 197 11.13 11.87 2.02
CA ILE A 197 11.83 11.41 3.24
C ILE A 197 13.28 11.08 2.92
N ASP A 198 13.53 10.31 1.86
CA ASP A 198 14.88 9.89 1.45
C ASP A 198 15.74 11.10 1.04
N ALA A 199 15.15 12.05 0.30
CA ALA A 199 15.83 13.29 -0.08
C ALA A 199 16.17 14.17 1.13
N ALA A 200 15.24 14.33 2.07
CA ALA A 200 15.47 15.09 3.30
C ALA A 200 16.51 14.42 4.20
N THR A 201 16.51 13.09 4.27
CA THR A 201 17.51 12.28 4.99
C THR A 201 18.89 12.51 4.43
N THR A 202 19.04 12.43 3.10
CA THR A 202 20.30 12.68 2.40
C THR A 202 20.81 14.11 2.64
N ALA A 203 19.93 15.11 2.47
CA ALA A 203 20.28 16.51 2.65
C ALA A 203 20.71 16.82 4.10
N LEU A 204 20.06 16.22 5.10
CA LEU A 204 20.40 16.40 6.50
C LEU A 204 21.74 15.71 6.83
N GLN A 205 22.01 14.51 6.29
CA GLN A 205 23.28 13.83 6.43
C GLN A 205 24.41 14.66 5.82
N GLU A 206 24.26 15.14 4.59
CA GLU A 206 25.25 16.00 3.92
C GLU A 206 25.52 17.29 4.72
N ALA A 207 24.50 17.88 5.32
CA ALA A 207 24.65 19.08 6.14
C ALA A 207 25.39 18.79 7.46
N ILE A 208 25.20 17.63 8.07
CA ILE A 208 25.95 17.17 9.26
C ILE A 208 27.41 16.92 8.89
N ASP A 209 27.67 16.21 7.80
CA ASP A 209 29.03 15.87 7.33
C ASP A 209 29.78 17.13 6.87
N GLY A 210 29.07 18.13 6.37
CA GLY A 210 29.61 19.41 5.93
C GLY A 210 29.88 20.43 7.05
N LEU A 211 29.69 20.05 8.33
CA LEU A 211 29.98 20.94 9.45
C LEU A 211 31.47 21.24 9.60
N VAL A 212 31.79 22.53 9.64
CA VAL A 212 33.17 23.03 9.81
C VAL A 212 33.35 23.57 11.23
N LYS A 213 34.26 22.95 12.00
CA LYS A 213 34.55 23.41 13.36
C LYS A 213 35.24 24.79 13.35
N VAL A 214 34.84 25.64 14.30
CA VAL A 214 35.63 26.86 14.56
C VAL A 214 37.02 26.46 15.03
N GLY A 215 38.04 27.07 14.41
CA GLY A 215 39.42 26.79 14.80
C GLY A 215 39.63 27.13 16.27
N VAL A 216 40.11 26.17 17.05
CA VAL A 216 40.62 26.44 18.41
C VAL A 216 41.88 27.27 18.22
N ASN A 217 41.82 28.59 18.49
CA ASN A 217 43.03 29.38 18.64
C ASN A 217 43.76 28.87 19.88
N THR A 218 44.67 27.90 19.71
CA THR A 218 45.67 27.57 20.73
C THR A 218 46.75 28.67 20.70
N ASN A 219 46.49 29.72 21.47
CA ASN A 219 47.57 30.60 21.88
C ASN A 219 48.32 30.02 23.07
#